data_ddf0618a471b8792aa1f2972eea524f1
#
_entry.id   ddf0618a471b8792aa1f2972eea524f1
#
_cell.length_a   1.000
_cell.length_b   1.000
_cell.length_c   1.000
_cell.angle_alpha   90.00
_cell.angle_beta   90.00
_cell.angle_gamma   90.00
#
_symmetry.space_group_name_H-M   'P 1'
#
loop_
_entity.id
_entity.type
_entity.pdbx_description
1 polymer ?
#
loop_
_entity_poly.entity_id
_entity_poly.type
_entity_poly.pdbx_seq_one_letter_code
_entity_poly.pdbx_strand_id
1 'polypeptide(L)'
;MAIAQATGPLELASEQLYALGGVVAVDGRISWFDESARGYAPLLCYLATEPDGDLLLDTSLPIFEHEIVAQLGSLHPADKPLKLALTRNPEFDSIGNAGLLLTRFRTQQLISVFNAEPWLYFRSRSGAVPPAERPVDMRPDWTEIKRGLEFPIGSGGRSLLITIAPLRLLSTVWAYDAATRTLFTSDAFGHNLMQREDDPWIVDAGNDTVSYEQVRDHLLAKFDWLAAAHTEVIREQLSEVFATHDVETIAPQFGRLIRGRDVVARHRDLVLAALEEVGV
;
A
#
# COMPACT_ATOMS: atom_id res chain seq x y z
N MET A 1 -20.57 9.72 4.97
CA MET A 1 -19.41 9.61 4.09
C MET A 1 -19.95 9.13 2.75
N ALA A 2 -19.81 9.90 1.69
CA ALA A 2 -20.12 9.41 0.35
C ALA A 2 -19.00 8.42 -0.03
N ILE A 3 -19.36 7.19 -0.36
CA ILE A 3 -18.46 6.19 -0.92
C ILE A 3 -18.62 6.33 -2.42
N ALA A 4 -17.54 6.66 -3.12
CA ALA A 4 -17.51 6.57 -4.56
C ALA A 4 -17.71 5.12 -4.98
N GLN A 5 -18.51 4.88 -6.02
CA GLN A 5 -18.51 3.58 -6.65
C GLN A 5 -17.11 3.29 -7.17
N ALA A 6 -16.52 2.19 -6.69
CA ALA A 6 -15.20 1.78 -7.14
C ALA A 6 -15.23 1.62 -8.67
N THR A 7 -14.41 2.39 -9.32
CA THR A 7 -13.96 2.04 -10.67
C THR A 7 -13.28 0.66 -10.59
N GLY A 8 -13.29 -0.12 -11.65
CA GLY A 8 -12.61 -1.43 -11.69
C GLY A 8 -11.12 -1.34 -11.28
N PRO A 9 -10.41 -2.46 -11.21
CA PRO A 9 -8.98 -2.47 -10.88
C PRO A 9 -8.21 -1.59 -11.85
N LEU A 10 -7.23 -0.82 -11.35
CA LEU A 10 -6.36 0.02 -12.18
C LEU A 10 -5.12 -0.78 -12.57
N GLU A 11 -4.92 -1.04 -13.85
CA GLU A 11 -3.71 -1.67 -14.36
C GLU A 11 -2.52 -0.69 -14.30
N LEU A 12 -1.48 -1.09 -13.58
CA LEU A 12 -0.24 -0.31 -13.44
C LEU A 12 0.85 -0.77 -14.40
N ALA A 13 0.95 -2.06 -14.63
CA ALA A 13 1.83 -2.66 -15.63
C ALA A 13 1.07 -3.80 -16.31
N SER A 14 1.18 -3.88 -17.65
CA SER A 14 0.35 -4.77 -18.48
C SER A 14 0.40 -6.22 -17.98
N GLU A 15 -0.76 -6.72 -17.56
CA GLU A 15 -0.98 -8.09 -17.05
C GLU A 15 -0.08 -8.50 -15.87
N GLN A 16 0.62 -7.54 -15.21
CA GLN A 16 1.59 -7.84 -14.18
C GLN A 16 1.30 -7.20 -12.83
N LEU A 17 0.71 -5.99 -12.82
CA LEU A 17 0.49 -5.24 -11.58
C LEU A 17 -0.77 -4.41 -11.67
N TYR A 18 -1.60 -4.53 -10.63
CA TYR A 18 -2.87 -3.81 -10.51
C TYR A 18 -2.99 -3.14 -9.15
N ALA A 19 -3.57 -1.94 -9.11
CA ALA A 19 -4.06 -1.31 -7.89
C ALA A 19 -5.55 -1.60 -7.72
N LEU A 20 -5.92 -2.08 -6.55
CA LEU A 20 -7.29 -2.38 -6.14
C LEU A 20 -7.68 -1.45 -5.00
N GLY A 21 -8.95 -1.09 -4.90
CA GLY A 21 -9.42 -0.25 -3.82
C GLY A 21 -10.58 0.65 -4.23
N GLY A 22 -10.73 1.73 -3.50
CA GLY A 22 -11.78 2.74 -3.73
C GLY A 22 -11.33 4.11 -3.26
N VAL A 23 -12.22 5.09 -3.39
CA VAL A 23 -11.95 6.49 -3.08
C VAL A 23 -12.75 6.95 -1.87
N VAL A 24 -12.13 7.69 -0.97
CA VAL A 24 -12.79 8.34 0.17
C VAL A 24 -12.68 9.86 0.06
N ALA A 25 -13.69 10.55 0.54
CA ALA A 25 -13.62 12.01 0.70
C ALA A 25 -12.71 12.36 1.90
N VAL A 26 -11.79 13.29 1.67
CA VAL A 26 -10.96 13.92 2.70
C VAL A 26 -11.64 15.22 3.13
N ASP A 27 -12.21 15.22 4.32
CA ASP A 27 -13.08 16.30 4.82
C ASP A 27 -12.74 16.75 6.26
N GLY A 28 -11.50 16.48 6.69
CA GLY A 28 -11.00 16.80 8.03
C GLY A 28 -11.27 15.72 9.09
N ARG A 29 -11.91 14.59 8.72
CA ARG A 29 -12.19 13.47 9.64
C ARG A 29 -11.15 12.34 9.55
N ILE A 30 -10.30 12.39 8.53
CA ILE A 30 -9.26 11.38 8.33
C ILE A 30 -7.95 11.92 8.89
N SER A 31 -7.47 11.34 9.98
CA SER A 31 -6.28 11.80 10.72
C SER A 31 -4.96 11.69 9.95
N TRP A 32 -4.96 11.07 8.78
CA TRP A 32 -3.77 10.97 7.92
C TRP A 32 -3.49 12.25 7.13
N PHE A 33 -4.40 13.18 7.15
CA PHE A 33 -4.29 14.47 6.48
C PHE A 33 -4.55 15.61 7.47
N ASP A 34 -3.99 16.76 7.19
CA ASP A 34 -4.29 17.97 7.94
C ASP A 34 -5.80 18.22 8.01
N GLU A 35 -6.29 18.75 9.14
CA GLU A 35 -7.74 19.01 9.36
C GLU A 35 -8.35 19.94 8.32
N SER A 36 -7.53 20.80 7.71
CA SER A 36 -7.97 21.71 6.63
C SER A 36 -7.96 21.08 5.25
N ALA A 37 -7.30 19.91 5.07
CA ALA A 37 -7.20 19.23 3.78
C ALA A 37 -8.59 18.86 3.24
N ARG A 38 -8.81 19.13 1.97
CA ARG A 38 -10.05 18.80 1.25
C ARG A 38 -9.74 18.15 -0.07
N GLY A 39 -10.59 17.21 -0.48
CA GLY A 39 -10.44 16.47 -1.72
C GLY A 39 -10.82 15.02 -1.56
N TYR A 40 -10.16 14.16 -2.30
CA TYR A 40 -10.41 12.72 -2.32
C TYR A 40 -9.09 11.96 -2.31
N ALA A 41 -9.09 10.80 -1.67
CA ALA A 41 -7.92 9.92 -1.62
C ALA A 41 -8.29 8.50 -2.02
N PRO A 42 -7.59 7.88 -3.00
CA PRO A 42 -7.65 6.44 -3.19
C PRO A 42 -7.07 5.74 -1.97
N LEU A 43 -7.69 4.62 -1.58
CA LEU A 43 -7.19 3.69 -0.56
C LEU A 43 -6.94 2.35 -1.24
N LEU A 44 -5.69 1.94 -1.30
CA LEU A 44 -5.22 0.96 -2.25
C LEU A 44 -4.60 -0.27 -1.57
N CYS A 45 -4.70 -1.39 -2.26
CA CYS A 45 -3.85 -2.56 -2.13
C CYS A 45 -3.41 -2.99 -3.54
N TYR A 46 -2.42 -3.86 -3.65
CA TYR A 46 -1.78 -4.11 -4.94
C TYR A 46 -1.71 -5.60 -5.23
N LEU A 47 -2.13 -6.00 -6.44
CA LEU A 47 -2.03 -7.35 -6.92
C LEU A 47 -0.90 -7.47 -7.94
N ALA A 48 0.15 -8.19 -7.58
CA ALA A 48 1.20 -8.60 -8.50
C ALA A 48 0.88 -10.00 -9.03
N THR A 49 0.92 -10.17 -10.35
CA THR A 49 0.51 -11.43 -11.01
C THR A 49 1.63 -12.04 -11.82
N GLU A 50 1.70 -13.37 -11.79
CA GLU A 50 2.45 -14.24 -12.71
C GLU A 50 1.54 -15.36 -13.22
N PRO A 51 1.89 -16.08 -14.28
CA PRO A 51 1.01 -17.10 -14.86
C PRO A 51 0.52 -18.16 -13.87
N ASP A 52 1.34 -18.51 -12.87
CA ASP A 52 1.11 -19.62 -11.95
C ASP A 52 0.97 -19.19 -10.47
N GLY A 53 0.90 -17.90 -10.17
CA GLY A 53 0.72 -17.40 -8.82
C GLY A 53 0.48 -15.91 -8.77
N ASP A 54 -0.22 -15.46 -7.73
CA ASP A 54 -0.46 -14.05 -7.46
C ASP A 54 -0.03 -13.70 -6.03
N LEU A 55 0.37 -12.45 -5.85
CA LEU A 55 0.66 -11.87 -4.54
C LEU A 55 -0.14 -10.58 -4.35
N LEU A 56 -1.02 -10.58 -3.36
CA LEU A 56 -1.73 -9.37 -2.93
C LEU A 56 -0.96 -8.71 -1.79
N LEU A 57 -0.61 -7.44 -1.98
CA LEU A 57 0.07 -6.61 -1.00
C LEU A 57 -0.94 -5.72 -0.30
N ASP A 58 -1.14 -5.95 1.00
CA ASP A 58 -2.15 -5.34 1.85
C ASP A 58 -3.60 -5.62 1.41
N THR A 59 -4.60 -5.05 2.09
CA THR A 59 -5.99 -5.43 1.85
C THR A 59 -6.96 -4.26 1.79
N SER A 60 -6.47 -3.02 1.91
CA SER A 60 -7.28 -1.81 2.00
C SER A 60 -8.28 -1.83 3.18
N LEU A 61 -9.12 -0.83 3.30
CA LEU A 61 -10.07 -0.69 4.41
C LEU A 61 -11.31 -1.56 4.24
N PRO A 62 -11.93 -2.03 5.35
CA PRO A 62 -13.17 -2.81 5.33
C PRO A 62 -14.36 -2.14 4.64
N ILE A 63 -14.34 -0.82 4.49
CA ILE A 63 -15.38 -0.10 3.76
C ILE A 63 -15.44 -0.50 2.30
N PHE A 64 -14.33 -1.01 1.74
CA PHE A 64 -14.20 -1.48 0.35
C PHE A 64 -14.19 -3.00 0.23
N GLU A 65 -14.68 -3.76 1.22
CA GLU A 65 -14.62 -5.22 1.20
C GLU A 65 -15.27 -5.82 -0.05
N HIS A 66 -16.42 -5.29 -0.48
CA HIS A 66 -17.15 -5.79 -1.65
C HIS A 66 -16.41 -5.47 -2.94
N GLU A 67 -15.90 -4.26 -3.06
CA GLU A 67 -15.12 -3.79 -4.19
C GLU A 67 -13.83 -4.60 -4.35
N ILE A 68 -13.08 -4.78 -3.27
CA ILE A 68 -11.83 -5.56 -3.26
C ILE A 68 -12.09 -7.02 -3.68
N VAL A 69 -13.14 -7.65 -3.14
CA VAL A 69 -13.50 -9.02 -3.51
C VAL A 69 -13.89 -9.11 -4.98
N ALA A 70 -14.67 -8.15 -5.50
CA ALA A 70 -15.07 -8.12 -6.90
C ALA A 70 -13.88 -7.86 -7.84
N GLN A 71 -13.05 -6.87 -7.52
CA GLN A 71 -11.85 -6.52 -8.30
C GLN A 71 -10.86 -7.68 -8.33
N LEU A 72 -10.54 -8.25 -7.16
CA LEU A 72 -9.63 -9.40 -7.06
C LEU A 72 -10.23 -10.61 -7.82
N GLY A 73 -11.50 -10.90 -7.64
CA GLY A 73 -12.19 -12.00 -8.33
C GLY A 73 -12.23 -11.85 -9.85
N SER A 74 -12.13 -10.62 -10.37
CA SER A 74 -12.07 -10.37 -11.83
C SER A 74 -10.68 -10.63 -12.43
N LEU A 75 -9.64 -10.60 -11.60
CA LEU A 75 -8.24 -10.71 -12.03
C LEU A 75 -7.62 -12.06 -11.66
N HIS A 76 -8.03 -12.63 -10.52
CA HIS A 76 -7.45 -13.82 -9.92
C HIS A 76 -8.30 -15.05 -10.19
N PRO A 77 -7.85 -16.01 -11.03
CA PRO A 77 -8.55 -17.27 -11.25
C PRO A 77 -8.67 -18.09 -9.96
N ALA A 78 -9.82 -18.76 -9.76
CA ALA A 78 -10.13 -19.45 -8.52
C ALA A 78 -9.18 -20.63 -8.18
N ASP A 79 -8.55 -21.21 -9.19
CA ASP A 79 -7.61 -22.33 -9.07
C ASP A 79 -6.15 -21.87 -8.91
N LYS A 80 -5.86 -20.60 -9.18
CA LYS A 80 -4.54 -20.04 -9.08
C LYS A 80 -4.14 -19.79 -7.60
N PRO A 81 -2.90 -20.08 -7.19
CA PRO A 81 -2.44 -19.78 -5.85
C PRO A 81 -2.37 -18.28 -5.58
N LEU A 82 -2.87 -17.86 -4.40
CA LEU A 82 -2.74 -16.50 -3.90
C LEU A 82 -1.83 -16.47 -2.66
N LYS A 83 -0.92 -15.53 -2.62
CA LYS A 83 -0.18 -15.13 -1.43
C LYS A 83 -0.71 -13.79 -0.95
N LEU A 84 -0.77 -13.60 0.37
CA LEU A 84 -1.18 -12.34 0.99
C LEU A 84 -0.03 -11.80 1.82
N ALA A 85 0.49 -10.63 1.47
CA ALA A 85 1.54 -9.94 2.21
C ALA A 85 0.97 -8.71 2.90
N LEU A 86 1.13 -8.62 4.22
CA LEU A 86 0.69 -7.52 5.06
C LEU A 86 1.91 -6.70 5.48
N THR A 87 2.10 -5.56 4.86
CA THR A 87 3.30 -4.73 5.06
C THR A 87 3.29 -3.98 6.38
N ARG A 88 2.09 -3.84 6.98
CA ARG A 88 1.87 -3.05 8.19
C ARG A 88 0.79 -3.69 9.07
N ASN A 89 1.19 -4.64 9.86
CA ASN A 89 0.30 -5.31 10.80
C ASN A 89 0.52 -4.72 12.22
N PRO A 90 -0.51 -4.25 12.95
CA PRO A 90 -1.96 -4.49 12.75
C PRO A 90 -2.78 -3.28 12.23
N GLU A 91 -2.31 -2.50 11.30
CA GLU A 91 -3.05 -1.35 10.78
C GLU A 91 -4.25 -1.75 9.92
N PHE A 92 -5.37 -0.99 10.03
CA PHE A 92 -6.66 -1.31 9.40
C PHE A 92 -6.61 -1.40 7.88
N ASP A 93 -5.89 -0.51 7.24
CA ASP A 93 -5.76 -0.44 5.78
C ASP A 93 -4.83 -1.53 5.22
N SER A 94 -3.97 -2.11 6.05
CA SER A 94 -3.18 -3.28 5.68
C SER A 94 -3.95 -4.59 5.89
N ILE A 95 -4.63 -4.76 7.03
CA ILE A 95 -5.22 -6.05 7.43
C ILE A 95 -6.74 -6.11 7.40
N GLY A 96 -7.42 -4.99 7.14
CA GLY A 96 -8.86 -4.86 7.39
C GLY A 96 -9.73 -5.89 6.68
N ASN A 97 -9.35 -6.30 5.47
CA ASN A 97 -10.05 -7.33 4.70
C ASN A 97 -9.34 -8.70 4.72
N ALA A 98 -8.22 -8.85 5.41
CA ALA A 98 -7.42 -10.08 5.36
C ALA A 98 -8.24 -11.33 5.73
N GLY A 99 -9.02 -11.28 6.82
CA GLY A 99 -9.86 -12.40 7.24
C GLY A 99 -10.90 -12.82 6.18
N LEU A 100 -11.51 -11.85 5.49
CA LEU A 100 -12.45 -12.10 4.41
C LEU A 100 -11.75 -12.70 3.19
N LEU A 101 -10.63 -12.11 2.77
CA LEU A 101 -9.86 -12.57 1.60
C LEU A 101 -9.32 -13.98 1.81
N LEU A 102 -8.76 -14.27 2.99
CA LEU A 102 -8.35 -15.61 3.39
C LEU A 102 -9.49 -16.63 3.38
N THR A 103 -10.74 -16.20 3.52
CA THR A 103 -11.92 -17.07 3.46
C THR A 103 -12.43 -17.30 2.03
N ARG A 104 -12.35 -16.27 1.20
CA ARG A 104 -12.93 -16.27 -0.16
C ARG A 104 -11.99 -16.81 -1.22
N PHE A 105 -10.68 -16.62 -1.03
CA PHE A 105 -9.67 -16.99 -2.01
C PHE A 105 -8.75 -18.08 -1.45
N ARG A 106 -8.25 -18.93 -2.32
CA ARG A 106 -7.29 -19.98 -1.96
C ARG A 106 -5.93 -19.39 -1.64
N THR A 107 -5.80 -18.85 -0.42
CA THR A 107 -4.54 -18.26 0.04
C THR A 107 -3.62 -19.35 0.57
N GLN A 108 -2.48 -19.54 -0.08
CA GLN A 108 -1.48 -20.53 0.31
C GLN A 108 -0.53 -20.01 1.39
N GLN A 109 -0.19 -18.73 1.34
CA GLN A 109 0.79 -18.14 2.24
C GLN A 109 0.31 -16.79 2.76
N LEU A 110 0.45 -16.61 4.06
CA LEU A 110 0.30 -15.32 4.74
C LEU A 110 1.69 -14.81 5.15
N ILE A 111 2.06 -13.65 4.63
CA ILE A 111 3.34 -13.01 4.86
C ILE A 111 3.07 -11.75 5.68
N SER A 112 3.62 -11.61 6.88
CA SER A 112 3.36 -10.45 7.73
C SER A 112 4.52 -10.09 8.64
N VAL A 113 4.54 -8.83 9.11
CA VAL A 113 5.60 -8.30 9.99
C VAL A 113 5.61 -8.99 11.35
N PHE A 114 4.43 -9.43 11.82
CA PHE A 114 4.25 -10.18 13.04
C PHE A 114 3.34 -11.37 12.79
N ASN A 115 3.51 -12.43 13.59
CA ASN A 115 2.52 -13.48 13.76
C ASN A 115 1.29 -12.93 14.52
N ALA A 116 0.72 -11.83 14.06
CA ALA A 116 -0.54 -11.35 14.55
C ALA A 116 -1.62 -11.95 13.68
N GLU A 117 -2.55 -12.63 14.32
CA GLU A 117 -3.70 -13.21 13.64
C GLU A 117 -4.62 -12.07 13.13
N PRO A 118 -4.54 -11.65 11.86
CA PRO A 118 -5.28 -10.46 11.38
C PRO A 118 -6.79 -10.58 11.60
N TRP A 119 -7.30 -11.81 11.57
CA TRP A 119 -8.72 -12.12 11.82
C TRP A 119 -9.17 -11.93 13.27
N LEU A 120 -8.29 -11.84 14.25
CA LEU A 120 -8.68 -11.55 15.63
C LEU A 120 -9.10 -10.09 15.82
N TYR A 121 -8.51 -9.19 15.04
CA TYR A 121 -8.77 -7.76 15.15
C TYR A 121 -10.04 -7.32 14.43
N PHE A 122 -10.38 -7.98 13.31
CA PHE A 122 -11.49 -7.58 12.47
C PHE A 122 -12.32 -8.79 12.06
N ARG A 123 -13.38 -9.02 12.80
CA ARG A 123 -14.44 -9.90 12.33
C ARG A 123 -15.16 -9.17 11.20
N SER A 124 -14.91 -9.57 9.98
CA SER A 124 -15.62 -9.10 8.82
C SER A 124 -17.12 -9.28 9.01
N ARG A 125 -17.92 -8.33 8.54
CA ARG A 125 -19.39 -8.47 8.46
C ARG A 125 -19.81 -9.66 7.59
N SER A 126 -18.94 -10.10 6.71
CA SER A 126 -19.16 -11.13 5.69
C SER A 126 -18.85 -12.56 6.16
N GLY A 127 -18.62 -12.79 7.44
CA GLY A 127 -18.45 -14.14 7.97
C GLY A 127 -17.07 -14.75 7.75
N ALA A 128 -16.00 -13.96 7.89
CA ALA A 128 -14.64 -14.48 7.90
C ALA A 128 -14.48 -15.56 8.98
N VAL A 129 -14.02 -16.74 8.55
CA VAL A 129 -13.77 -17.88 9.44
C VAL A 129 -12.31 -17.85 9.87
N PRO A 130 -12.01 -17.83 11.20
CA PRO A 130 -10.65 -17.92 11.70
C PRO A 130 -9.92 -19.15 11.12
N PRO A 131 -8.63 -19.08 10.77
CA PRO A 131 -7.89 -20.22 10.26
C PRO A 131 -7.92 -21.45 11.15
N ALA A 132 -7.96 -21.27 12.47
CA ALA A 132 -8.09 -22.38 13.41
C ALA A 132 -9.39 -23.20 13.22
N GLU A 133 -10.44 -22.55 12.72
CA GLU A 133 -11.74 -23.17 12.43
C GLU A 133 -11.85 -23.72 10.99
N ARG A 134 -10.81 -23.50 10.15
CA ARG A 134 -10.76 -24.00 8.79
C ARG A 134 -10.19 -25.41 8.74
N PRO A 135 -10.54 -26.19 7.71
CA PRO A 135 -9.82 -27.43 7.39
C PRO A 135 -8.30 -27.15 7.28
N VAL A 136 -7.49 -28.10 7.70
CA VAL A 136 -6.02 -27.95 7.78
C VAL A 136 -5.41 -27.61 6.42
N ASP A 137 -5.95 -28.17 5.35
CA ASP A 137 -5.55 -27.94 3.96
C ASP A 137 -5.92 -26.56 3.40
N MET A 138 -6.75 -25.79 4.14
CA MET A 138 -7.13 -24.42 3.78
C MET A 138 -6.45 -23.36 4.66
N ARG A 139 -5.53 -23.76 5.54
CA ARG A 139 -4.77 -22.82 6.37
C ARG A 139 -3.56 -22.34 5.59
N PRO A 140 -3.36 -21.01 5.47
CA PRO A 140 -2.16 -20.49 4.83
C PRO A 140 -0.92 -20.80 5.67
N ASP A 141 0.20 -21.10 5.02
CA ASP A 141 1.50 -21.08 5.69
C ASP A 141 1.83 -19.64 6.09
N TRP A 142 2.33 -19.47 7.31
CA TRP A 142 2.75 -18.15 7.77
C TRP A 142 4.26 -17.96 7.62
N THR A 143 4.64 -16.76 7.11
CA THR A 143 6.02 -16.33 7.00
C THR A 143 6.21 -14.95 7.57
N GLU A 144 7.17 -14.78 8.47
CA GLU A 144 7.53 -13.48 9.01
C GLU A 144 8.30 -12.65 7.99
N ILE A 145 7.88 -11.40 7.79
CA ILE A 145 8.60 -10.43 6.96
C ILE A 145 9.89 -10.00 7.67
N LYS A 146 11.02 -10.08 6.94
CA LYS A 146 12.31 -9.55 7.37
C LYS A 146 12.90 -8.70 6.25
N ARG A 147 13.61 -7.63 6.62
CA ARG A 147 14.35 -6.80 5.66
C ARG A 147 15.31 -7.65 4.83
N GLY A 148 15.36 -7.38 3.53
CA GLY A 148 16.21 -8.08 2.57
C GLY A 148 15.67 -9.44 2.12
N LEU A 149 14.46 -9.85 2.58
CA LEU A 149 13.80 -11.02 2.02
C LEU A 149 13.17 -10.70 0.68
N GLU A 150 13.21 -11.69 -0.20
CA GLU A 150 12.48 -11.70 -1.46
C GLU A 150 11.33 -12.69 -1.37
N PHE A 151 10.15 -12.25 -1.78
CA PHE A 151 8.97 -13.10 -1.86
C PHE A 151 8.63 -13.38 -3.33
N PRO A 152 8.81 -14.60 -3.80
CA PRO A 152 8.44 -14.95 -5.16
C PRO A 152 6.91 -14.83 -5.34
N ILE A 153 6.49 -14.21 -6.44
CA ILE A 153 5.06 -14.07 -6.78
C ILE A 153 4.54 -15.43 -7.26
N GLY A 154 5.09 -15.94 -8.34
CA GLY A 154 4.87 -17.29 -8.86
C GLY A 154 6.18 -18.08 -8.94
N SER A 155 6.34 -18.93 -9.95
CA SER A 155 7.56 -19.70 -10.24
C SER A 155 8.44 -19.07 -11.34
N GLY A 156 7.96 -17.97 -11.97
CA GLY A 156 8.64 -17.32 -13.10
C GLY A 156 9.89 -16.52 -12.73
N GLY A 157 10.25 -16.47 -11.45
CA GLY A 157 11.46 -15.81 -10.95
C GLY A 157 11.25 -14.32 -10.58
N ARG A 158 10.05 -13.77 -10.74
CA ARG A 158 9.72 -12.43 -10.23
C ARG A 158 9.42 -12.48 -8.74
N SER A 159 10.01 -11.57 -8.00
CA SER A 159 9.82 -11.46 -6.55
C SER A 159 9.63 -10.01 -6.11
N LEU A 160 9.00 -9.82 -4.96
CA LEU A 160 9.02 -8.55 -4.24
C LEU A 160 10.17 -8.56 -3.24
N LEU A 161 11.07 -7.58 -3.34
CA LEU A 161 12.13 -7.36 -2.38
C LEU A 161 11.63 -6.50 -1.22
N ILE A 162 11.75 -6.99 0.00
CA ILE A 162 11.42 -6.23 1.21
C ILE A 162 12.56 -5.30 1.59
N THR A 163 12.28 -4.01 1.63
CA THR A 163 13.24 -2.98 2.01
C THR A 163 12.82 -2.24 3.28
N ILE A 164 13.68 -1.35 3.76
CA ILE A 164 13.38 -0.52 4.92
C ILE A 164 12.26 0.47 4.60
N ALA A 165 11.42 0.77 5.61
CA ALA A 165 10.51 1.90 5.60
C ALA A 165 11.10 3.02 6.48
N PRO A 166 11.77 4.03 5.90
CA PRO A 166 12.36 5.14 6.68
C PRO A 166 11.30 5.94 7.43
N LEU A 167 10.16 6.16 6.79
CA LEU A 167 8.99 6.84 7.36
C LEU A 167 7.94 5.82 7.76
N ARG A 168 7.67 5.73 9.07
CA ARG A 168 6.69 4.78 9.62
C ARG A 168 6.18 5.19 11.00
N LEU A 169 4.96 4.79 11.32
CA LEU A 169 4.39 4.92 12.67
C LEU A 169 4.59 3.64 13.49
N LEU A 170 4.36 2.50 12.87
CA LEU A 170 4.45 1.17 13.47
C LEU A 170 5.47 0.32 12.73
N SER A 171 5.51 -0.97 13.03
CA SER A 171 6.31 -1.93 12.28
C SER A 171 5.80 -2.04 10.86
N THR A 172 6.44 -1.32 9.98
CA THR A 172 6.13 -1.19 8.56
C THR A 172 7.34 -1.58 7.75
N VAL A 173 7.12 -2.21 6.61
CA VAL A 173 8.13 -2.44 5.58
C VAL A 173 7.67 -1.85 4.26
N TRP A 174 8.62 -1.49 3.42
CA TRP A 174 8.38 -1.21 2.02
C TRP A 174 8.72 -2.43 1.19
N ALA A 175 8.15 -2.50 -0.01
CA ALA A 175 8.45 -3.55 -0.97
C ALA A 175 8.84 -2.92 -2.31
N TYR A 176 9.76 -3.55 -3.02
CA TYR A 176 10.17 -3.13 -4.35
C TYR A 176 9.98 -4.26 -5.35
N ASP A 177 9.34 -3.96 -6.46
CA ASP A 177 9.19 -4.83 -7.62
C ASP A 177 10.10 -4.34 -8.76
N ALA A 178 11.17 -5.07 -8.97
CA ALA A 178 12.15 -4.71 -10.00
C ALA A 178 11.61 -4.87 -11.43
N ALA A 179 10.66 -5.78 -11.65
CA ALA A 179 10.08 -6.01 -12.97
C ALA A 179 9.24 -4.83 -13.44
N THR A 180 8.48 -4.21 -12.55
CA THR A 180 7.63 -3.05 -12.85
C THR A 180 8.24 -1.73 -12.34
N ARG A 181 9.41 -1.78 -11.69
CA ARG A 181 10.10 -0.63 -11.08
C ARG A 181 9.20 0.15 -10.12
N THR A 182 8.38 -0.59 -9.37
CA THR A 182 7.41 -0.03 -8.45
C THR A 182 7.88 -0.18 -7.00
N LEU A 183 7.92 0.94 -6.28
CA LEU A 183 8.18 0.99 -4.85
C LEU A 183 6.86 1.15 -4.08
N PHE A 184 6.48 0.16 -3.30
CA PHE A 184 5.31 0.19 -2.42
C PHE A 184 5.72 0.79 -1.09
N THR A 185 5.16 1.95 -0.76
CA THR A 185 5.64 2.80 0.35
C THR A 185 4.72 2.85 1.54
N SER A 186 3.66 2.03 1.54
CA SER A 186 2.70 1.99 2.65
C SER A 186 2.18 3.39 3.01
N ASP A 187 2.52 3.93 4.18
CA ASP A 187 2.08 5.23 4.68
C ASP A 187 2.72 6.44 4.01
N ALA A 188 3.90 6.26 3.45
CA ALA A 188 4.68 7.39 2.93
C ALA A 188 4.24 7.75 1.50
N PHE A 189 4.46 9.01 1.11
CA PHE A 189 4.09 9.57 -0.19
C PHE A 189 2.58 9.69 -0.47
N GLY A 190 1.73 9.56 0.56
CA GLY A 190 0.28 9.70 0.45
C GLY A 190 -0.24 11.14 0.31
N HIS A 191 0.62 12.13 0.14
CA HIS A 191 0.28 13.56 0.12
C HIS A 191 -0.48 14.04 -1.12
N ASN A 192 -0.63 13.18 -2.12
CA ASN A 192 -1.30 13.52 -3.38
C ASN A 192 -2.80 13.29 -3.28
N LEU A 193 -3.57 14.34 -3.06
CA LEU A 193 -5.03 14.29 -3.09
C LEU A 193 -5.57 14.50 -4.51
N MET A 194 -6.71 13.89 -4.80
CA MET A 194 -7.55 14.21 -5.93
C MET A 194 -8.40 15.42 -5.56
N GLN A 195 -8.63 16.34 -6.51
CA GLN A 195 -9.53 17.48 -6.32
C GLN A 195 -10.99 17.07 -6.54
N ARG A 196 -11.19 16.12 -7.44
CA ARG A 196 -12.47 15.53 -7.79
C ARG A 196 -12.41 14.03 -7.59
N GLU A 197 -13.55 13.44 -7.29
CA GLU A 197 -13.70 12.01 -7.06
C GLU A 197 -13.34 11.15 -8.28
N ASP A 198 -13.51 11.70 -9.48
CA ASP A 198 -13.25 11.07 -10.77
C ASP A 198 -11.86 11.41 -11.36
N ASP A 199 -11.01 12.12 -10.62
CA ASP A 199 -9.64 12.40 -11.07
C ASP A 199 -8.82 11.10 -11.19
N PRO A 200 -7.82 11.06 -12.08
CA PRO A 200 -6.93 9.90 -12.21
C PRO A 200 -6.24 9.54 -10.90
N TRP A 201 -6.13 8.25 -10.58
CA TRP A 201 -5.38 7.76 -9.41
C TRP A 201 -3.86 7.87 -9.57
N ILE A 202 -3.38 8.28 -10.74
CA ILE A 202 -1.96 8.44 -11.05
C ILE A 202 -1.62 9.91 -11.23
N VAL A 203 -0.56 10.34 -10.56
CA VAL A 203 0.13 11.62 -10.81
C VAL A 203 1.30 11.35 -11.73
N ASP A 204 1.36 12.09 -12.83
CA ASP A 204 2.45 12.11 -13.80
C ASP A 204 2.82 13.54 -14.16
N ALA A 205 3.75 13.70 -15.09
CA ALA A 205 4.22 15.01 -15.53
C ALA A 205 3.11 15.93 -16.12
N GLY A 206 1.99 15.35 -16.56
CA GLY A 206 0.88 16.10 -17.15
C GLY A 206 -0.12 16.64 -16.12
N ASN A 207 -0.13 16.11 -14.91
CA ASN A 207 -1.13 16.44 -13.88
C ASN A 207 -0.56 16.63 -12.47
N ASP A 208 0.77 16.72 -12.32
CA ASP A 208 1.41 16.96 -11.03
C ASP A 208 1.34 18.44 -10.65
N THR A 209 0.58 18.74 -9.61
CA THR A 209 0.38 20.08 -9.06
C THR A 209 0.72 20.19 -7.57
N VAL A 210 1.40 19.17 -7.02
CA VAL A 210 1.71 19.11 -5.60
C VAL A 210 2.69 20.21 -5.22
N SER A 211 2.36 20.97 -4.17
CA SER A 211 3.26 21.97 -3.60
C SER A 211 4.12 21.40 -2.48
N TYR A 212 5.16 22.13 -2.13
CA TYR A 212 6.01 21.81 -0.98
C TYR A 212 5.21 21.79 0.33
N GLU A 213 4.36 22.79 0.53
CA GLU A 213 3.53 22.93 1.74
C GLU A 213 2.60 21.73 1.91
N GLN A 214 2.00 21.23 0.83
CA GLN A 214 1.17 20.04 0.89
C GLN A 214 1.95 18.81 1.36
N VAL A 215 3.19 18.64 0.90
CA VAL A 215 4.05 17.53 1.35
C VAL A 215 4.42 17.67 2.81
N ARG A 216 4.88 18.86 3.24
CA ARG A 216 5.25 19.16 4.62
C ARG A 216 4.07 18.95 5.57
N ASP A 217 2.92 19.53 5.27
CA ASP A 217 1.74 19.48 6.12
C ASP A 217 1.20 18.03 6.23
N HIS A 218 1.26 17.26 5.13
CA HIS A 218 0.92 15.84 5.17
C HIS A 218 1.90 15.04 6.04
N LEU A 219 3.21 15.30 5.93
CA LEU A 219 4.21 14.61 6.76
C LEU A 219 3.97 14.86 8.25
N LEU A 220 3.68 16.10 8.64
CA LEU A 220 3.38 16.45 10.03
C LEU A 220 2.05 15.87 10.50
N ALA A 221 1.03 15.82 9.65
CA ALA A 221 -0.27 15.22 10.00
C ALA A 221 -0.18 13.70 10.17
N LYS A 222 0.63 13.03 9.32
CA LYS A 222 0.76 11.57 9.35
C LYS A 222 1.83 11.07 10.31
N PHE A 223 2.92 11.81 10.45
CA PHE A 223 4.10 11.47 11.26
C PHE A 223 4.42 12.62 12.21
N ASP A 224 3.49 12.96 13.09
CA ASP A 224 3.56 14.09 14.02
C ASP A 224 4.82 14.11 14.89
N TRP A 225 5.37 12.93 15.19
CA TRP A 225 6.61 12.76 15.92
C TRP A 225 7.84 13.37 15.22
N LEU A 226 7.77 13.64 13.91
CA LEU A 226 8.87 14.28 13.15
C LEU A 226 9.23 15.66 13.71
N ALA A 227 8.24 16.39 14.22
CA ALA A 227 8.47 17.70 14.83
C ALA A 227 9.40 17.67 16.09
N ALA A 228 9.68 16.48 16.63
CA ALA A 228 10.54 16.27 17.77
C ALA A 228 11.68 15.26 17.48
N ALA A 229 12.02 15.06 16.22
CA ALA A 229 12.99 14.04 15.79
C ALA A 229 14.19 14.66 15.06
N HIS A 230 15.36 14.05 15.26
CA HIS A 230 16.50 14.26 14.38
C HIS A 230 16.28 13.46 13.09
N THR A 231 16.08 14.16 11.98
CA THR A 231 15.64 13.55 10.70
C THR A 231 16.76 13.12 9.77
N GLU A 232 18.03 13.38 10.11
CA GLU A 232 19.18 13.07 9.25
C GLU A 232 19.25 11.60 8.85
N VAL A 233 19.13 10.69 9.82
CA VAL A 233 19.16 9.24 9.54
C VAL A 233 17.99 8.81 8.65
N ILE A 234 16.82 9.44 8.80
CA ILE A 234 15.65 9.17 7.96
C ILE A 234 15.92 9.61 6.52
N ARG A 235 16.49 10.81 6.35
CA ARG A 235 16.86 11.37 5.04
C ARG A 235 17.93 10.52 4.34
N GLU A 236 18.94 10.07 5.08
CA GLU A 236 19.97 9.16 4.57
C GLU A 236 19.38 7.84 4.09
N GLN A 237 18.55 7.20 4.93
CA GLN A 237 17.88 5.95 4.58
C GLN A 237 16.94 6.10 3.38
N LEU A 238 16.19 7.20 3.32
CA LEU A 238 15.32 7.49 2.18
C LEU A 238 16.13 7.66 0.90
N SER A 239 17.22 8.41 0.96
CA SER A 239 18.13 8.61 -0.18
C SER A 239 18.77 7.28 -0.62
N GLU A 240 19.16 6.41 0.32
CA GLU A 240 19.70 5.07 0.03
C GLU A 240 18.69 4.20 -0.73
N VAL A 241 17.42 4.20 -0.33
CA VAL A 241 16.37 3.42 -1.02
C VAL A 241 16.28 3.83 -2.49
N PHE A 242 16.21 5.13 -2.78
CA PHE A 242 16.13 5.62 -4.16
C PHE A 242 17.43 5.53 -4.95
N ALA A 243 18.57 5.47 -4.28
CA ALA A 243 19.87 5.22 -4.93
C ALA A 243 20.06 3.73 -5.27
N THR A 244 19.47 2.84 -4.48
CA THR A 244 19.59 1.37 -4.65
C THR A 244 18.61 0.83 -5.68
N HIS A 245 17.41 1.43 -5.78
CA HIS A 245 16.32 0.93 -6.62
C HIS A 245 16.00 1.90 -7.76
N ASP A 246 15.84 1.36 -8.97
CA ASP A 246 15.39 2.11 -10.15
C ASP A 246 13.87 2.32 -10.10
N VAL A 247 13.41 3.33 -9.36
CA VAL A 247 11.99 3.57 -9.11
C VAL A 247 11.37 4.42 -10.23
N GLU A 248 10.40 3.87 -10.94
CA GLU A 248 9.55 4.59 -11.90
C GLU A 248 8.14 4.87 -11.37
N THR A 249 7.68 4.11 -10.37
CA THR A 249 6.38 4.31 -9.73
C THR A 249 6.51 4.22 -8.22
N ILE A 250 5.98 5.21 -7.50
CA ILE A 250 5.74 5.11 -6.06
C ILE A 250 4.26 4.76 -5.86
N ALA A 251 4.00 3.71 -5.08
CA ALA A 251 2.70 3.14 -4.85
C ALA A 251 2.36 3.16 -3.33
N PRO A 252 1.79 4.27 -2.81
CA PRO A 252 1.35 4.37 -1.42
C PRO A 252 0.02 3.64 -1.20
N GLN A 253 -0.30 3.27 0.04
CA GLN A 253 -1.60 2.68 0.38
C GLN A 253 -2.76 3.69 0.32
N PHE A 254 -2.49 4.97 0.47
CA PHE A 254 -3.48 6.04 0.34
C PHE A 254 -2.88 7.25 -0.38
N GLY A 255 -3.76 8.03 -1.04
CA GLY A 255 -3.33 9.06 -1.96
C GLY A 255 -3.04 8.50 -3.35
N ARG A 256 -2.73 9.39 -4.28
CA ARG A 256 -2.48 9.02 -5.69
C ARG A 256 -1.09 8.41 -5.85
N LEU A 257 -0.99 7.45 -6.76
CA LEU A 257 0.30 6.90 -7.18
C LEU A 257 1.11 7.98 -7.92
N ILE A 258 2.43 7.91 -7.81
CA ILE A 258 3.36 8.86 -8.46
C ILE A 258 4.13 8.10 -9.54
N ARG A 259 4.01 8.53 -10.82
CA ARG A 259 4.59 7.82 -11.95
C ARG A 259 5.49 8.71 -12.80
N GLY A 260 6.58 8.13 -13.27
CA GLY A 260 7.60 8.74 -14.11
C GLY A 260 8.82 9.17 -13.31
N ARG A 261 10.02 8.88 -13.84
CA ARG A 261 11.30 9.08 -13.13
C ARG A 261 11.48 10.51 -12.61
N ASP A 262 11.17 11.50 -13.45
CA ASP A 262 11.32 12.91 -13.08
C ASP A 262 10.30 13.32 -11.99
N VAL A 263 9.06 12.82 -12.07
CA VAL A 263 8.02 13.08 -11.08
C VAL A 263 8.36 12.38 -9.75
N VAL A 264 8.80 11.13 -9.81
CA VAL A 264 9.29 10.37 -8.65
C VAL A 264 10.47 11.10 -7.99
N ALA A 265 11.45 11.55 -8.77
CA ALA A 265 12.59 12.30 -8.23
C ALA A 265 12.16 13.61 -7.57
N ARG A 266 11.25 14.36 -8.22
CA ARG A 266 10.68 15.58 -7.65
C ARG A 266 9.98 15.34 -6.31
N HIS A 267 9.13 14.31 -6.22
CA HIS A 267 8.42 14.00 -4.97
C HIS A 267 9.35 13.50 -3.86
N ARG A 268 10.36 12.70 -4.20
CA ARG A 268 11.44 12.34 -3.27
C ARG A 268 12.12 13.60 -2.70
N ASP A 269 12.50 14.54 -3.58
CA ASP A 269 13.21 15.75 -3.18
C ASP A 269 12.34 16.68 -2.32
N LEU A 270 11.05 16.78 -2.61
CA LEU A 270 10.09 17.49 -1.76
C LEU A 270 9.99 16.87 -0.36
N VAL A 271 9.93 15.54 -0.26
CA VAL A 271 9.91 14.84 1.03
C VAL A 271 11.22 15.05 1.79
N LEU A 272 12.37 14.97 1.12
CA LEU A 272 13.68 15.20 1.75
C LEU A 272 13.79 16.63 2.28
N ALA A 273 13.36 17.63 1.49
CA ALA A 273 13.35 19.03 1.92
C ALA A 273 12.39 19.26 3.11
N ALA A 274 11.22 18.65 3.08
CA ALA A 274 10.28 18.77 4.20
C ALA A 274 10.83 18.10 5.47
N LEU A 275 11.48 16.94 5.37
CA LEU A 275 12.15 16.30 6.52
C LEU A 275 13.28 17.15 7.10
N GLU A 276 13.97 17.93 6.29
CA GLU A 276 15.02 18.86 6.76
C GLU A 276 14.42 20.03 7.54
N GLU A 277 13.27 20.55 7.10
CA GLU A 277 12.60 21.69 7.76
C GLU A 277 11.89 21.28 9.06
N VAL A 278 11.20 20.13 9.08
CA VAL A 278 10.33 19.78 10.22
C VAL A 278 11.07 19.14 11.38
N GLY A 279 12.26 18.61 11.15
CA GLY A 279 13.10 17.99 12.19
C GLY A 279 13.80 19.02 13.09
N VAL A 280 14.33 18.56 14.22
CA VAL A 280 15.17 19.33 15.14
C VAL A 280 16.63 19.00 14.97
#